data_f8d0472bd2aeaf727a3ba87c8b93ae3c
#
_entry.id   f8d0472bd2aeaf727a3ba87c8b93ae3c
#
_cell.length_a   1.000
_cell.length_b   1.000
_cell.length_c   1.000
_cell.angle_alpha   90.00
_cell.angle_beta   90.00
_cell.angle_gamma   90.00
#
_symmetry.space_group_name_H-M   'P 1'
#
loop_
_entity.id
_entity.type
_entity.pdbx_description
1 polymer ?
#
loop_
_entity_poly.entity_id
_entity_poly.type
_entity_poly.pdbx_seq_one_letter_code
_entity_poly.pdbx_strand_id
1 'polypeptide(L)'
;VDSDNDVINNYRPNHVGLEIGKVIYSNNGAVKIKLSNYLNKLDGIRFINDDIGLTITNMKVNGKNVDKAYKNDIVEIYLDKKVKIDSIVVRTTNYMRNLEIEKEMKERTRKVKLTCNGNFINNEKIYLSLSDGQNVVDVLSDYVVEEAKTSVTTKDDIINRINKLGDTVYIINTFDLNVSDNIFVPNKIINDLKRDLVNKLNDKRLYEIPYKRCEYCFEKIDFKKERNVNYLINDIKSYKNIECHNLILKKNIYDKISYTRKVLKLNNVIINHKDYDNYLLVSELGGVNKYKNFYTDYTLNVVNSYSVYFLHLMGVKCVTLSLEMNDDDILDLIEAYRNRYNSNPNLEIMVYGRELVMTIKYDLLFGNDKGYLIDRFGNEFPIRKEDGLTKIYNYKVRDLPYKEKYFDMGINNIRYEL
;
A
#
# COMPACT_ATOMS: atom_id res chain seq x y z
N VAL A 1 5.40 10.24 -0.06
CA VAL A 1 6.81 9.86 -0.22
C VAL A 1 7.41 10.87 -1.16
N ASP A 2 8.41 11.59 -0.70
CA ASP A 2 9.12 12.58 -1.50
C ASP A 2 9.76 11.92 -2.72
N SER A 3 9.80 12.66 -3.82
CA SER A 3 10.19 12.16 -5.14
C SER A 3 11.70 12.18 -5.38
N ASP A 4 12.51 12.31 -4.34
CA ASP A 4 13.94 12.44 -4.49
C ASP A 4 14.63 11.11 -4.79
N ASN A 5 15.53 11.11 -5.74
CA ASN A 5 16.32 9.94 -6.16
C ASN A 5 17.13 9.33 -5.01
N ASP A 6 17.36 10.09 -3.94
CA ASP A 6 18.10 9.65 -2.75
C ASP A 6 17.38 8.59 -1.90
N VAL A 7 16.08 8.36 -2.16
CA VAL A 7 15.29 7.32 -1.46
C VAL A 7 15.58 5.92 -2.00
N ILE A 8 16.13 5.82 -3.22
CA ILE A 8 16.36 4.53 -3.89
C ILE A 8 17.76 4.02 -3.61
N ASN A 9 17.83 2.80 -3.08
CA ASN A 9 19.07 2.05 -3.03
C ASN A 9 19.27 1.26 -4.33
N ASN A 10 20.09 1.79 -5.22
CA ASN A 10 20.41 1.16 -6.52
C ASN A 10 21.35 -0.05 -6.39
N TYR A 11 21.98 -0.20 -5.24
CA TYR A 11 22.97 -1.23 -5.03
C TYR A 11 22.39 -2.55 -4.51
N ARG A 12 21.31 -2.45 -3.69
CA ARG A 12 20.69 -3.62 -3.05
C ARG A 12 19.19 -3.41 -2.84
N PRO A 13 18.39 -4.49 -2.78
CA PRO A 13 16.97 -4.43 -2.48
C PRO A 13 16.67 -4.10 -1.01
N ASN A 14 17.69 -3.80 -0.18
CA ASN A 14 17.58 -3.49 1.23
C ASN A 14 17.87 -2.00 1.47
N HIS A 15 17.49 -1.49 2.66
CA HIS A 15 17.91 -0.16 3.09
C HIS A 15 19.44 -0.06 3.26
N VAL A 16 19.99 1.10 2.99
CA VAL A 16 21.44 1.35 3.12
C VAL A 16 21.88 1.36 4.57
N GLY A 17 21.01 1.77 5.48
CA GLY A 17 21.33 2.06 6.88
C GLY A 17 21.76 3.51 7.09
N LEU A 18 21.99 3.89 8.35
CA LEU A 18 22.48 5.21 8.73
C LEU A 18 23.99 5.17 8.93
N GLU A 19 24.75 6.01 8.24
CA GLU A 19 26.21 6.13 8.49
C GLU A 19 26.46 6.55 9.92
N ILE A 20 27.28 5.76 10.62
CA ILE A 20 27.62 6.00 12.04
C ILE A 20 29.11 6.12 12.27
N GLY A 21 29.96 5.90 11.28
CA GLY A 21 31.39 6.05 11.43
C GLY A 21 32.22 5.37 10.35
N LYS A 22 33.53 5.33 10.59
CA LYS A 22 34.53 4.69 9.71
C LYS A 22 35.49 3.82 10.49
N VAL A 23 35.94 2.75 9.86
CA VAL A 23 36.99 1.87 10.41
C VAL A 23 38.33 2.59 10.38
N ILE A 24 38.98 2.71 11.52
CA ILE A 24 40.35 3.31 11.66
C ILE A 24 41.42 2.27 11.96
N TYR A 25 41.03 1.05 12.34
CA TYR A 25 41.96 -0.05 12.62
C TYR A 25 41.22 -1.39 12.46
N SER A 26 41.93 -2.38 11.88
CA SER A 26 41.43 -3.76 11.78
C SER A 26 42.58 -4.73 11.74
N ASN A 27 42.81 -5.46 12.84
CA ASN A 27 43.82 -6.51 12.94
C ASN A 27 43.48 -7.48 14.08
N ASN A 28 43.85 -8.78 13.91
CA ASN A 28 43.77 -9.83 14.94
C ASN A 28 42.40 -9.90 15.68
N GLY A 29 41.30 -9.81 14.97
CA GLY A 29 39.99 -9.86 15.58
C GLY A 29 39.50 -8.56 16.21
N ALA A 30 40.33 -7.53 16.32
CA ALA A 30 39.96 -6.21 16.84
C ALA A 30 39.68 -5.23 15.69
N VAL A 31 38.51 -4.61 15.69
CA VAL A 31 38.15 -3.53 14.79
C VAL A 31 37.85 -2.28 15.58
N LYS A 32 38.51 -1.16 15.23
CA LYS A 32 38.22 0.14 15.84
C LYS A 32 37.50 1.03 14.86
N ILE A 33 36.40 1.60 15.33
CA ILE A 33 35.49 2.46 14.54
C ILE A 33 35.49 3.85 15.20
N LYS A 34 35.80 4.89 14.42
CA LYS A 34 35.57 6.27 14.84
C LYS A 34 34.15 6.66 14.54
N LEU A 35 33.36 6.95 15.55
CA LEU A 35 31.94 7.25 15.40
C LEU A 35 31.70 8.68 14.93
N SER A 36 30.78 8.83 13.97
CA SER A 36 30.14 10.10 13.56
C SER A 36 28.76 10.28 14.17
N ASN A 37 28.18 9.19 14.72
CA ASN A 37 26.89 9.13 15.41
C ASN A 37 26.99 8.18 16.60
N TYR A 38 25.95 8.08 17.43
CA TYR A 38 25.92 7.14 18.54
C TYR A 38 25.74 5.68 18.09
N LEU A 39 26.20 4.75 18.93
CA LEU A 39 26.05 3.31 18.76
C LEU A 39 25.66 2.68 20.10
N ASN A 40 24.65 1.82 20.09
CA ASN A 40 24.24 1.07 21.28
C ASN A 40 24.58 -0.42 21.12
N LYS A 41 24.72 -1.08 22.26
CA LYS A 41 24.72 -2.54 22.33
C LYS A 41 23.42 -3.07 21.75
N LEU A 42 23.50 -4.20 21.06
CA LEU A 42 22.43 -4.83 20.28
C LEU A 42 22.00 -4.08 19.00
N ASP A 43 22.61 -2.95 18.68
CA ASP A 43 22.43 -2.37 17.33
C ASP A 43 23.02 -3.31 16.28
N GLY A 44 22.34 -3.39 15.13
CA GLY A 44 22.88 -4.04 13.93
C GLY A 44 23.73 -3.05 13.14
N ILE A 45 24.94 -3.45 12.75
CA ILE A 45 25.80 -2.65 11.89
C ILE A 45 26.26 -3.42 10.66
N ARG A 46 26.73 -2.68 9.64
CA ARG A 46 27.33 -3.24 8.43
C ARG A 46 28.52 -2.41 7.99
N PHE A 47 29.57 -3.10 7.54
CA PHE A 47 30.72 -2.53 6.85
C PHE A 47 30.44 -2.56 5.34
N ILE A 48 30.21 -1.40 4.74
CA ILE A 48 29.72 -1.30 3.36
C ILE A 48 30.72 -1.87 2.35
N ASN A 49 32.01 -1.53 2.49
CA ASN A 49 33.04 -1.91 1.53
C ASN A 49 33.40 -3.39 1.55
N ASP A 50 33.03 -4.08 2.63
CA ASP A 50 33.36 -5.50 2.84
C ASP A 50 32.11 -6.39 2.84
N ASP A 51 30.95 -5.77 2.84
CA ASP A 51 29.65 -6.44 2.93
C ASP A 51 29.47 -7.37 4.12
N ILE A 52 30.02 -6.97 5.26
CA ILE A 52 29.95 -7.73 6.51
C ILE A 52 28.97 -7.06 7.44
N GLY A 53 27.95 -7.76 7.89
CA GLY A 53 26.97 -7.31 8.90
C GLY A 53 27.12 -8.10 10.19
N LEU A 54 26.90 -7.46 11.34
CA LEU A 54 26.84 -8.09 12.66
C LEU A 54 25.96 -7.28 13.63
N THR A 55 25.56 -7.96 14.71
CA THR A 55 24.93 -7.31 15.86
C THR A 55 25.99 -7.05 16.92
N ILE A 56 26.00 -5.86 17.53
CA ILE A 56 26.95 -5.48 18.57
C ILE A 56 26.59 -6.18 19.87
N THR A 57 27.32 -7.23 20.21
CA THR A 57 27.15 -7.93 21.50
C THR A 57 27.95 -7.28 22.61
N ASN A 58 29.18 -6.86 22.28
CA ASN A 58 30.08 -6.17 23.20
C ASN A 58 30.87 -5.10 22.46
N MET A 59 31.12 -3.99 23.12
CA MET A 59 31.98 -2.92 22.61
C MET A 59 32.75 -2.24 23.75
N LYS A 60 33.92 -1.69 23.42
CA LYS A 60 34.76 -0.96 24.37
C LYS A 60 35.06 0.44 23.90
N VAL A 61 35.08 1.39 24.82
CA VAL A 61 35.58 2.75 24.60
C VAL A 61 36.69 2.97 25.64
N ASN A 62 37.87 3.38 25.16
CA ASN A 62 39.06 3.56 26.03
C ASN A 62 39.37 2.32 26.91
N GLY A 63 39.20 1.11 26.34
CA GLY A 63 39.49 -0.17 27.02
C GLY A 63 38.39 -0.63 28.01
N LYS A 64 37.35 0.16 28.27
CA LYS A 64 36.22 -0.19 29.16
C LYS A 64 35.01 -0.64 28.35
N ASN A 65 34.35 -1.70 28.82
CA ASN A 65 33.06 -2.13 28.23
C ASN A 65 32.00 -1.05 28.47
N VAL A 66 31.22 -0.75 27.42
CA VAL A 66 30.15 0.21 27.46
C VAL A 66 28.93 -0.34 26.73
N ASP A 67 27.72 0.04 27.15
CA ASP A 67 26.48 -0.32 26.47
C ASP A 67 26.06 0.75 25.46
N LYS A 68 26.64 1.95 25.51
CA LYS A 68 26.40 3.04 24.58
C LYS A 68 27.69 3.84 24.35
N ALA A 69 27.94 4.16 23.09
CA ALA A 69 29.04 5.03 22.67
C ALA A 69 28.46 6.23 21.90
N TYR A 70 29.16 7.36 21.92
CA TYR A 70 28.72 8.64 21.42
C TYR A 70 29.51 9.08 20.19
N LYS A 71 29.05 10.12 19.54
CA LYS A 71 29.76 10.79 18.45
C LYS A 71 31.15 11.17 18.88
N ASN A 72 32.16 10.91 18.05
CA ASN A 72 33.60 11.08 18.24
C ASN A 72 34.29 10.03 19.10
N ASP A 73 33.58 9.10 19.76
CA ASP A 73 34.19 7.98 20.42
C ASP A 73 34.91 7.06 19.42
N ILE A 74 35.95 6.39 19.89
CA ILE A 74 36.59 5.27 19.20
C ILE A 74 36.10 4.00 19.89
N VAL A 75 35.26 3.27 19.16
CA VAL A 75 34.70 2.01 19.64
C VAL A 75 35.51 0.85 19.11
N GLU A 76 35.91 -0.04 20.01
CA GLU A 76 36.57 -1.30 19.70
C GLU A 76 35.53 -2.44 19.82
N ILE A 77 35.42 -3.24 18.76
CA ILE A 77 34.59 -4.45 18.71
C ILE A 77 35.42 -5.64 18.28
N TYR A 78 34.97 -6.85 18.62
CA TYR A 78 35.57 -8.09 18.16
C TYR A 78 34.84 -8.59 16.89
N LEU A 79 35.64 -8.94 15.86
CA LEU A 79 35.14 -9.47 14.60
C LEU A 79 36.17 -10.46 14.02
N ASP A 80 35.80 -11.72 13.81
CA ASP A 80 36.65 -12.77 13.25
C ASP A 80 37.11 -12.51 11.81
N LYS A 81 36.45 -11.60 11.11
CA LYS A 81 36.75 -11.25 9.72
C LYS A 81 37.53 -9.95 9.64
N LYS A 82 38.51 -9.90 8.75
CA LYS A 82 39.23 -8.67 8.47
C LYS A 82 38.38 -7.70 7.66
N VAL A 83 38.35 -6.45 8.07
CA VAL A 83 37.66 -5.35 7.42
C VAL A 83 38.66 -4.33 6.90
N LYS A 84 38.37 -3.69 5.77
CA LYS A 84 39.25 -2.65 5.21
C LYS A 84 39.26 -1.40 6.10
N ILE A 85 40.41 -0.78 6.23
CA ILE A 85 40.52 0.54 6.83
C ILE A 85 39.77 1.53 5.92
N ASP A 86 39.19 2.56 6.52
CA ASP A 86 38.30 3.55 5.86
C ASP A 86 36.95 2.98 5.37
N SER A 87 36.64 1.70 5.66
CA SER A 87 35.32 1.16 5.39
C SER A 87 34.24 1.96 6.13
N ILE A 88 33.21 2.38 5.41
CA ILE A 88 32.06 3.07 6.00
C ILE A 88 31.26 2.08 6.83
N VAL A 89 30.90 2.49 8.04
CA VAL A 89 30.06 1.70 8.95
C VAL A 89 28.69 2.33 9.03
N VAL A 90 27.66 1.53 8.72
CA VAL A 90 26.27 1.95 8.80
C VAL A 90 25.54 1.15 9.87
N ARG A 91 24.59 1.80 10.57
CA ARG A 91 23.66 1.15 11.47
C ARG A 91 22.44 0.68 10.68
N THR A 92 22.20 -0.61 10.63
CA THR A 92 21.07 -1.24 9.94
C THR A 92 19.89 -1.50 10.87
N THR A 93 20.12 -1.62 12.18
CA THR A 93 19.07 -1.80 13.18
C THR A 93 19.36 -0.93 14.39
N ASN A 94 18.40 -0.13 14.81
CA ASN A 94 18.46 0.63 16.05
C ASN A 94 17.63 -0.09 17.12
N TYR A 95 18.30 -0.87 17.95
CA TYR A 95 17.65 -1.73 18.94
C TYR A 95 16.81 -0.93 19.95
N MET A 96 17.34 0.15 20.50
CA MET A 96 16.63 0.97 21.48
C MET A 96 15.37 1.61 20.89
N ARG A 97 15.45 2.12 19.65
CA ARG A 97 14.30 2.70 18.97
C ARG A 97 13.21 1.66 18.68
N ASN A 98 13.60 0.43 18.33
CA ASN A 98 12.66 -0.66 18.14
C ASN A 98 11.91 -1.00 19.44
N LEU A 99 12.62 -1.05 20.58
CA LEU A 99 11.98 -1.26 21.88
C LEU A 99 11.00 -0.13 22.24
N GLU A 100 11.38 1.13 21.98
CA GLU A 100 10.47 2.26 22.19
C GLU A 100 9.20 2.13 21.36
N ILE A 101 9.34 1.81 20.07
CA ILE A 101 8.20 1.61 19.15
C ILE A 101 7.31 0.45 19.63
N GLU A 102 7.92 -0.67 20.01
CA GLU A 102 7.17 -1.82 20.55
C GLU A 102 6.37 -1.45 21.81
N LYS A 103 6.98 -0.65 22.70
CA LYS A 103 6.30 -0.13 23.87
C LYS A 103 5.15 0.79 23.50
N GLU A 104 5.39 1.76 22.62
CA GLU A 104 4.36 2.68 22.10
C GLU A 104 3.18 1.93 21.45
N MET A 105 3.47 0.86 20.69
CA MET A 105 2.45 0.01 20.07
C MET A 105 1.59 -0.73 21.10
N LYS A 106 2.21 -1.22 22.18
CA LYS A 106 1.50 -1.89 23.28
C LYS A 106 0.65 -0.92 24.11
N GLU A 107 1.13 0.28 24.33
CA GLU A 107 0.45 1.31 25.13
C GLU A 107 -0.73 1.96 24.42
N ARG A 108 -1.00 1.65 23.14
CA ARG A 108 -2.09 2.22 22.34
C ARG A 108 -2.15 3.75 22.47
N THR A 109 -1.07 4.42 22.09
CA THR A 109 -0.88 5.87 22.29
C THR A 109 -1.89 6.75 21.54
N ARG A 110 -2.54 6.23 20.48
CA ARG A 110 -3.60 6.93 19.75
C ARG A 110 -4.92 6.77 20.47
N LYS A 111 -5.34 7.84 21.16
CA LYS A 111 -6.63 7.92 21.84
C LYS A 111 -7.55 8.93 21.13
N VAL A 112 -8.86 8.61 21.15
CA VAL A 112 -9.90 9.54 20.68
C VAL A 112 -10.22 10.52 21.80
N LYS A 113 -10.09 11.80 21.51
CA LYS A 113 -10.34 12.88 22.50
C LYS A 113 -11.83 13.09 22.65
N LEU A 114 -12.30 13.13 23.88
CA LEU A 114 -13.70 13.37 24.22
C LEU A 114 -13.88 14.65 25.03
N THR A 115 -15.07 15.24 24.87
CA THR A 115 -15.63 16.25 25.78
C THR A 115 -16.75 15.58 26.59
N CYS A 116 -16.73 15.77 27.90
CA CYS A 116 -17.75 15.25 28.81
C CYS A 116 -18.53 16.43 29.42
N ASN A 117 -19.86 16.46 29.20
CA ASN A 117 -20.73 17.45 29.86
C ASN A 117 -21.67 16.70 30.82
N GLY A 118 -22.07 17.36 31.92
CA GLY A 118 -23.00 16.71 32.84
C GLY A 118 -23.47 17.59 33.97
N ASN A 119 -24.62 17.17 34.53
CA ASN A 119 -25.28 17.83 35.67
C ASN A 119 -25.43 16.85 36.83
N PHE A 120 -24.94 17.21 38.00
CA PHE A 120 -25.06 16.52 39.27
C PHE A 120 -25.72 17.47 40.26
N ILE A 121 -27.03 17.67 40.08
CA ILE A 121 -27.82 18.67 40.85
C ILE A 121 -28.60 17.94 41.95
N ASN A 122 -28.58 18.50 43.16
CA ASN A 122 -29.31 17.93 44.28
C ASN A 122 -30.82 17.76 43.98
N ASN A 123 -31.41 16.63 44.35
CA ASN A 123 -32.77 16.21 44.05
C ASN A 123 -33.11 16.06 42.55
N GLU A 124 -32.12 15.97 41.66
CA GLU A 124 -32.32 15.72 40.24
C GLU A 124 -31.64 14.41 39.81
N LYS A 125 -32.07 13.90 38.66
CA LYS A 125 -31.37 12.77 37.99
C LYS A 125 -30.08 13.25 37.39
N ILE A 126 -29.04 12.42 37.41
CA ILE A 126 -27.75 12.73 36.80
C ILE A 126 -27.89 12.70 35.28
N TYR A 127 -27.53 13.76 34.61
CA TYR A 127 -27.34 13.79 33.16
C TYR A 127 -25.84 13.78 32.83
N LEU A 128 -25.44 12.91 31.92
CA LEU A 128 -24.08 12.89 31.37
C LEU A 128 -24.11 12.74 29.86
N SER A 129 -23.20 13.41 29.17
CA SER A 129 -22.97 13.24 27.74
C SER A 129 -21.50 13.18 27.41
N LEU A 130 -21.17 12.43 26.32
CA LEU A 130 -19.85 12.37 25.72
C LEU A 130 -19.91 12.76 24.25
N SER A 131 -18.92 13.52 23.81
CA SER A 131 -18.75 13.90 22.41
C SER A 131 -17.32 13.65 21.94
N ASP A 132 -17.16 13.07 20.72
CA ASP A 132 -15.89 12.96 20.03
C ASP A 132 -15.69 14.04 18.95
N GLY A 133 -16.58 15.06 18.93
CA GLY A 133 -16.61 16.13 17.94
C GLY A 133 -17.48 15.83 16.71
N GLN A 134 -17.79 14.56 16.43
CA GLN A 134 -18.69 14.13 15.35
C GLN A 134 -19.95 13.46 15.89
N ASN A 135 -19.81 12.67 16.94
CA ASN A 135 -20.88 11.95 17.60
C ASN A 135 -21.09 12.49 19.00
N VAL A 136 -22.36 12.62 19.40
CA VAL A 136 -22.76 12.97 20.76
C VAL A 136 -23.68 11.86 21.27
N VAL A 137 -23.42 11.37 22.47
CA VAL A 137 -24.26 10.40 23.19
C VAL A 137 -24.53 10.90 24.59
N ASP A 138 -25.67 10.54 25.15
CA ASP A 138 -26.07 10.96 26.46
C ASP A 138 -26.76 9.83 27.24
N VAL A 139 -26.79 9.96 28.56
CA VAL A 139 -27.49 9.10 29.49
C VAL A 139 -28.13 9.94 30.60
N LEU A 140 -29.30 9.51 31.05
CA LEU A 140 -29.98 10.01 32.23
C LEU A 140 -30.02 8.87 33.26
N SER A 141 -29.59 9.11 34.49
CA SER A 141 -29.61 8.11 35.52
C SER A 141 -31.04 7.84 36.05
N ASP A 142 -31.25 6.64 36.58
CA ASP A 142 -32.43 6.37 37.42
C ASP A 142 -32.23 6.84 38.86
N TYR A 143 -30.99 7.10 39.24
CA TYR A 143 -30.61 7.62 40.56
C TYR A 143 -30.81 9.13 40.61
N VAL A 144 -31.46 9.56 41.70
CA VAL A 144 -31.63 10.98 42.06
C VAL A 144 -30.52 11.37 43.03
N VAL A 145 -29.83 12.48 42.74
CA VAL A 145 -28.73 12.97 43.59
C VAL A 145 -29.24 13.33 44.96
N GLU A 146 -28.62 12.82 46.02
CA GLU A 146 -28.99 13.03 47.41
C GLU A 146 -28.05 14.04 48.09
N GLU A 147 -28.53 14.70 49.12
CA GLU A 147 -27.70 15.48 50.00
C GLU A 147 -26.79 14.59 50.84
N ALA A 148 -25.52 14.96 50.96
CA ALA A 148 -24.52 14.19 51.69
C ALA A 148 -24.78 14.21 53.19
N LYS A 149 -24.88 12.99 53.78
CA LYS A 149 -25.09 12.82 55.24
C LYS A 149 -23.75 12.62 56.00
N THR A 150 -22.78 12.00 55.38
CA THR A 150 -21.50 11.62 56.02
C THR A 150 -20.29 11.90 55.13
N SER A 151 -20.39 11.73 53.82
CA SER A 151 -19.29 11.94 52.87
C SER A 151 -19.78 12.72 51.66
N VAL A 152 -19.10 13.78 51.33
CA VAL A 152 -19.41 14.65 50.17
C VAL A 152 -18.72 14.11 48.96
N THR A 153 -19.43 14.04 47.83
CA THR A 153 -18.87 13.74 46.51
C THR A 153 -18.51 15.03 45.81
N THR A 154 -17.22 15.29 45.65
CA THR A 154 -16.75 16.55 45.04
C THR A 154 -16.75 16.43 43.50
N LYS A 155 -16.67 17.57 42.81
CA LYS A 155 -16.48 17.66 41.36
C LYS A 155 -15.22 16.88 40.91
N ASP A 156 -14.15 17.00 41.68
CA ASP A 156 -12.87 16.30 41.37
C ASP A 156 -13.00 14.78 41.52
N ASP A 157 -13.78 14.31 42.52
CA ASP A 157 -14.05 12.86 42.65
C ASP A 157 -14.81 12.34 41.45
N ILE A 158 -15.80 13.07 40.95
CA ILE A 158 -16.56 12.73 39.74
C ILE A 158 -15.64 12.68 38.52
N ILE A 159 -14.85 13.73 38.28
CA ILE A 159 -13.91 13.82 37.18
C ILE A 159 -12.92 12.66 37.23
N ASN A 160 -12.29 12.42 38.37
CA ASN A 160 -11.33 11.32 38.56
C ASN A 160 -11.94 9.95 38.28
N ARG A 161 -13.22 9.76 38.58
CA ARG A 161 -13.93 8.51 38.35
C ARG A 161 -14.32 8.32 36.88
N ILE A 162 -14.84 9.36 36.24
CA ILE A 162 -15.22 9.34 34.83
C ILE A 162 -13.99 9.18 33.94
N ASN A 163 -12.89 9.87 34.26
CA ASN A 163 -11.65 9.85 33.47
C ASN A 163 -10.92 8.48 33.47
N LYS A 164 -11.29 7.56 34.37
CA LYS A 164 -10.77 6.19 34.38
C LYS A 164 -11.43 5.35 33.28
N LEU A 165 -11.01 5.54 32.03
CA LEU A 165 -11.55 4.85 30.84
C LEU A 165 -10.85 3.52 30.53
N GLY A 166 -9.84 3.11 31.32
CA GLY A 166 -9.18 1.81 31.21
C GLY A 166 -8.59 1.54 29.82
N ASP A 167 -8.87 0.33 29.31
CA ASP A 167 -8.39 -0.14 27.99
C ASP A 167 -9.17 0.38 26.80
N THR A 168 -10.05 1.36 27.01
CA THR A 168 -10.79 1.98 25.90
C THR A 168 -9.89 2.81 25.00
N VAL A 169 -10.35 3.06 23.77
CA VAL A 169 -9.66 3.94 22.82
C VAL A 169 -9.85 5.44 23.14
N TYR A 170 -10.50 5.79 24.25
CA TYR A 170 -10.90 7.15 24.58
C TYR A 170 -10.02 7.78 25.64
N ILE A 171 -9.96 9.11 25.59
CA ILE A 171 -9.43 9.98 26.64
C ILE A 171 -10.30 11.23 26.74
N ILE A 172 -10.72 11.64 27.95
CA ILE A 172 -11.49 12.86 28.11
C ILE A 172 -10.52 14.02 28.30
N ASN A 173 -10.58 14.99 27.38
CA ASN A 173 -9.73 16.18 27.41
C ASN A 173 -10.39 17.36 28.12
N THR A 174 -11.72 17.44 28.04
CA THR A 174 -12.50 18.58 28.53
C THR A 174 -13.68 18.09 29.34
N PHE A 175 -13.87 18.66 30.52
CA PHE A 175 -15.01 18.42 31.37
C PHE A 175 -15.77 19.72 31.56
N ASP A 176 -17.07 19.71 31.29
CA ASP A 176 -18.02 20.77 31.61
C ASP A 176 -19.11 20.17 32.49
N LEU A 177 -18.87 20.19 33.81
CA LEU A 177 -19.74 19.60 34.81
C LEU A 177 -20.30 20.67 35.73
N ASN A 178 -21.62 20.69 35.88
CA ASN A 178 -22.35 21.44 36.86
C ASN A 178 -22.65 20.50 38.06
N VAL A 179 -22.09 20.83 39.23
CA VAL A 179 -22.16 19.96 40.42
C VAL A 179 -22.63 20.84 41.60
N SER A 180 -23.73 20.48 42.23
CA SER A 180 -24.21 21.14 43.47
C SER A 180 -23.26 20.86 44.64
N ASP A 181 -23.21 21.79 45.57
CA ASP A 181 -22.49 21.61 46.82
C ASP A 181 -23.19 20.55 47.71
N ASN A 182 -22.40 19.93 48.58
CA ASN A 182 -22.85 18.95 49.60
C ASN A 182 -23.70 17.79 49.08
N ILE A 183 -23.34 17.23 47.92
CA ILE A 183 -24.03 16.05 47.34
C ILE A 183 -23.33 14.73 47.65
N PHE A 184 -24.10 13.65 47.59
CA PHE A 184 -23.59 12.30 47.62
C PHE A 184 -24.04 11.54 46.39
N VAL A 185 -23.06 10.92 45.67
CA VAL A 185 -23.30 10.00 44.52
C VAL A 185 -22.50 8.74 44.69
N PRO A 186 -23.15 7.58 44.74
CA PRO A 186 -22.44 6.30 44.82
C PRO A 186 -21.49 6.08 43.61
N ASN A 187 -20.27 5.63 43.89
CA ASN A 187 -19.30 5.34 42.88
C ASN A 187 -19.78 4.36 41.78
N LYS A 188 -20.67 3.43 42.19
CA LYS A 188 -21.28 2.46 41.27
C LYS A 188 -22.09 3.17 40.18
N ILE A 189 -22.90 4.15 40.57
CA ILE A 189 -23.75 4.93 39.64
C ILE A 189 -22.90 5.63 38.60
N ILE A 190 -21.84 6.31 39.04
CA ILE A 190 -20.92 7.01 38.11
C ILE A 190 -20.26 6.01 37.13
N ASN A 191 -19.83 4.84 37.61
CA ASN A 191 -19.22 3.81 36.77
C ASN A 191 -20.21 3.21 35.77
N ASP A 192 -21.45 2.97 36.18
CA ASP A 192 -22.47 2.43 35.29
C ASP A 192 -22.84 3.42 34.20
N LEU A 193 -23.07 4.70 34.52
CA LEU A 193 -23.33 5.76 33.54
C LEU A 193 -22.16 5.91 32.55
N LYS A 194 -20.93 5.90 33.05
CA LYS A 194 -19.73 5.94 32.21
C LYS A 194 -19.68 4.76 31.23
N ARG A 195 -19.94 3.54 31.69
CA ARG A 195 -19.94 2.32 30.86
C ARG A 195 -21.01 2.40 29.78
N ASP A 196 -22.22 2.86 30.14
CA ASP A 196 -23.31 3.01 29.19
C ASP A 196 -23.02 4.06 28.13
N LEU A 197 -22.42 5.19 28.50
CA LEU A 197 -21.97 6.22 27.56
C LEU A 197 -20.92 5.69 26.59
N VAL A 198 -19.91 4.96 27.09
CA VAL A 198 -18.86 4.37 26.24
C VAL A 198 -19.46 3.37 25.27
N ASN A 199 -20.38 2.52 25.71
CA ASN A 199 -21.05 1.54 24.85
C ASN A 199 -21.87 2.25 23.76
N LYS A 200 -22.74 3.22 24.15
CA LYS A 200 -23.50 4.02 23.19
C LYS A 200 -22.62 4.76 22.18
N LEU A 201 -21.47 5.29 22.61
CA LEU A 201 -20.54 5.96 21.70
C LEU A 201 -19.88 4.97 20.75
N ASN A 202 -19.50 3.77 21.23
CA ASN A 202 -19.00 2.71 20.38
C ASN A 202 -20.02 2.30 19.32
N ASP A 203 -21.25 2.05 19.70
CA ASP A 203 -22.33 1.66 18.78
C ASP A 203 -22.55 2.75 17.71
N LYS A 204 -22.53 4.03 18.13
CA LYS A 204 -22.72 5.14 17.20
C LYS A 204 -21.54 5.33 16.25
N ARG A 205 -20.32 5.05 16.70
CA ARG A 205 -19.08 5.13 15.88
C ARG A 205 -18.93 3.93 14.97
N LEU A 206 -19.40 2.76 15.37
CA LEU A 206 -19.38 1.51 14.62
C LEU A 206 -20.66 1.30 13.82
N TYR A 207 -21.38 2.38 13.48
CA TYR A 207 -22.60 2.29 12.70
C TYR A 207 -22.34 1.52 11.40
N GLU A 208 -22.94 0.36 11.29
CA GLU A 208 -22.92 -0.44 10.08
C GLU A 208 -23.98 0.07 9.12
N ILE A 209 -23.55 0.33 7.87
CA ILE A 209 -24.49 0.66 6.81
C ILE A 209 -25.36 -0.59 6.57
N PRO A 210 -26.69 -0.51 6.77
CA PRO A 210 -27.56 -1.65 6.54
C PRO A 210 -27.53 -2.02 5.07
N TYR A 211 -27.00 -3.19 4.75
CA TYR A 211 -27.06 -3.74 3.40
C TYR A 211 -28.48 -4.15 3.07
N LYS A 212 -29.06 -3.56 2.04
CA LYS A 212 -30.28 -4.09 1.44
C LYS A 212 -29.88 -5.21 0.48
N ARG A 213 -30.36 -6.41 0.75
CA ARG A 213 -30.33 -7.48 -0.25
C ARG A 213 -31.30 -7.10 -1.35
N CYS A 214 -30.83 -6.99 -2.58
CA CYS A 214 -31.65 -6.83 -3.76
C CYS A 214 -31.30 -7.95 -4.73
N GLU A 215 -32.28 -8.41 -5.47
CA GLU A 215 -32.06 -9.25 -6.63
C GLU A 215 -31.46 -8.36 -7.72
N TYR A 216 -30.29 -8.75 -8.23
CA TYR A 216 -29.63 -8.05 -9.31
C TYR A 216 -29.90 -8.79 -10.63
N CYS A 217 -30.60 -8.11 -11.54
CA CYS A 217 -30.82 -8.60 -12.90
C CYS A 217 -29.66 -8.17 -13.78
N PHE A 218 -28.93 -9.11 -14.34
CA PHE A 218 -27.84 -8.83 -15.26
C PHE A 218 -28.39 -8.45 -16.65
N GLU A 219 -27.90 -7.36 -17.22
CA GLU A 219 -28.14 -7.02 -18.62
C GLU A 219 -27.38 -8.01 -19.51
N LYS A 220 -28.03 -8.49 -20.56
CA LYS A 220 -27.37 -9.37 -21.52
C LYS A 220 -26.44 -8.57 -22.43
N ILE A 221 -25.14 -8.76 -22.28
CA ILE A 221 -24.09 -8.20 -23.14
C ILE A 221 -23.43 -9.37 -23.87
N ASP A 222 -23.71 -9.53 -25.14
CA ASP A 222 -23.28 -10.69 -25.94
C ASP A 222 -22.38 -10.26 -27.09
N PHE A 223 -21.30 -10.96 -27.29
CA PHE A 223 -20.36 -10.73 -28.38
C PHE A 223 -20.31 -11.93 -29.31
N LYS A 224 -20.15 -11.65 -30.60
CA LYS A 224 -19.96 -12.70 -31.61
C LYS A 224 -18.61 -13.37 -31.38
N LYS A 225 -18.54 -14.67 -31.63
CA LYS A 225 -17.28 -15.39 -31.66
C LYS A 225 -16.51 -14.94 -32.91
N GLU A 226 -15.28 -14.49 -32.67
CA GLU A 226 -14.37 -14.03 -33.72
C GLU A 226 -12.99 -14.64 -33.48
N ARG A 227 -12.14 -14.66 -34.51
CA ARG A 227 -10.74 -15.10 -34.43
C ARG A 227 -9.87 -13.95 -34.95
N ASN A 228 -9.49 -13.05 -34.08
CA ASN A 228 -8.77 -11.84 -34.45
C ASN A 228 -7.31 -11.92 -33.98
N VAL A 229 -6.43 -11.45 -34.84
CA VAL A 229 -5.02 -11.28 -34.48
C VAL A 229 -4.72 -9.79 -34.41
N ASN A 230 -4.24 -9.35 -33.24
CA ASN A 230 -3.85 -7.96 -32.97
C ASN A 230 -2.33 -7.86 -32.81
N TYR A 231 -1.75 -6.74 -33.26
CA TYR A 231 -0.32 -6.46 -33.06
C TYR A 231 -0.17 -5.14 -32.30
N LEU A 232 0.67 -5.17 -31.28
CA LEU A 232 1.17 -3.97 -30.64
C LEU A 232 2.62 -3.72 -31.09
N ILE A 233 2.86 -2.54 -31.66
CA ILE A 233 4.16 -2.12 -32.17
C ILE A 233 4.76 -1.10 -31.22
N ASN A 234 5.94 -1.41 -30.70
CA ASN A 234 6.68 -0.56 -29.79
C ASN A 234 7.68 0.38 -30.50
N ASP A 235 8.15 -0.01 -31.69
CA ASP A 235 9.08 0.77 -32.51
C ASP A 235 8.65 0.70 -33.99
N ILE A 236 8.75 1.82 -34.70
CA ILE A 236 8.38 1.92 -36.12
C ILE A 236 9.17 0.92 -36.99
N LYS A 237 10.37 0.53 -36.58
CA LYS A 237 11.21 -0.46 -37.28
C LYS A 237 10.60 -1.86 -37.26
N SER A 238 9.76 -2.14 -36.28
CA SER A 238 9.04 -3.43 -36.17
C SER A 238 7.83 -3.51 -37.10
N TYR A 239 7.42 -2.41 -37.70
CA TYR A 239 6.31 -2.38 -38.66
C TYR A 239 6.79 -2.78 -40.06
N LYS A 240 6.43 -4.00 -40.47
CA LYS A 240 6.75 -4.55 -41.80
C LYS A 240 5.50 -5.14 -42.43
N ASN A 241 4.66 -4.32 -43.04
CA ASN A 241 3.46 -4.74 -43.78
C ASN A 241 2.61 -5.80 -43.03
N ILE A 242 2.33 -5.53 -41.76
CA ILE A 242 1.60 -6.43 -40.89
C ILE A 242 0.09 -6.34 -41.26
N GLU A 243 -0.50 -7.46 -41.62
CA GLU A 243 -1.95 -7.61 -41.71
C GLU A 243 -2.52 -8.10 -40.39
N CYS A 244 -3.44 -7.35 -39.78
CA CYS A 244 -4.02 -7.68 -38.50
C CYS A 244 -5.42 -7.07 -38.33
N HIS A 245 -6.17 -7.54 -37.35
CA HIS A 245 -7.49 -6.97 -37.04
C HIS A 245 -7.33 -5.56 -36.44
N ASN A 246 -6.53 -5.40 -35.39
CA ASN A 246 -6.18 -4.10 -34.83
C ASN A 246 -4.66 -3.90 -34.75
N LEU A 247 -4.20 -2.73 -35.18
CA LEU A 247 -2.82 -2.29 -35.01
C LEU A 247 -2.74 -1.31 -33.83
N ILE A 248 -2.16 -1.77 -32.73
CA ILE A 248 -2.01 -1.02 -31.48
C ILE A 248 -0.69 -0.29 -31.49
N LEU A 249 -0.71 1.02 -31.31
CA LEU A 249 0.44 1.89 -31.47
C LEU A 249 0.61 2.82 -30.26
N LYS A 250 1.84 3.03 -29.82
CA LYS A 250 2.19 4.09 -28.87
C LYS A 250 2.06 5.46 -29.53
N LYS A 251 1.82 6.50 -28.72
CA LYS A 251 1.59 7.87 -29.18
C LYS A 251 2.70 8.40 -30.10
N ASN A 252 3.96 8.11 -29.80
CA ASN A 252 5.12 8.61 -30.56
C ASN A 252 5.22 8.07 -32.00
N ILE A 253 4.51 6.99 -32.32
CA ILE A 253 4.49 6.35 -33.64
C ILE A 253 3.09 6.33 -34.26
N TYR A 254 2.04 6.63 -33.51
CA TYR A 254 0.64 6.53 -33.95
C TYR A 254 0.36 7.35 -35.20
N ASP A 255 0.84 8.57 -35.26
CA ASP A 255 0.60 9.48 -36.41
C ASP A 255 1.52 9.18 -37.62
N LYS A 256 2.57 8.39 -37.42
CA LYS A 256 3.57 8.04 -38.45
C LYS A 256 3.15 6.81 -39.27
N ILE A 257 2.18 6.03 -38.83
CA ILE A 257 1.75 4.81 -39.50
C ILE A 257 0.31 4.99 -39.97
N SER A 258 0.05 4.69 -41.25
CA SER A 258 -1.29 4.64 -41.81
C SER A 258 -1.82 3.21 -41.75
N TYR A 259 -2.92 2.99 -41.06
CA TYR A 259 -3.61 1.69 -40.95
C TYR A 259 -5.09 1.90 -40.69
N THR A 260 -5.95 1.04 -41.24
CA THR A 260 -7.41 1.23 -41.19
C THR A 260 -7.96 1.12 -39.77
N ARG A 261 -7.48 0.15 -38.98
CA ARG A 261 -7.93 -0.08 -37.60
C ARG A 261 -6.77 0.17 -36.62
N LYS A 262 -6.48 1.44 -36.38
CA LYS A 262 -5.48 1.88 -35.41
C LYS A 262 -6.09 2.02 -34.02
N VAL A 263 -5.38 1.54 -33.02
CA VAL A 263 -5.69 1.70 -31.60
C VAL A 263 -4.53 2.43 -30.93
N LEU A 264 -4.82 3.51 -30.23
CA LEU A 264 -3.81 4.26 -29.47
C LEU A 264 -3.63 3.61 -28.10
N LYS A 265 -2.42 3.13 -27.82
CA LYS A 265 -2.06 2.66 -26.47
C LYS A 265 -1.83 3.84 -25.54
N LEU A 266 -2.60 3.91 -24.47
CA LEU A 266 -2.37 4.87 -23.39
C LEU A 266 -1.35 4.32 -22.40
N ASN A 267 -0.76 5.23 -21.64
CA ASN A 267 0.17 4.84 -20.56
C ASN A 267 -0.60 4.17 -19.41
N ASN A 268 0.07 3.33 -18.64
CA ASN A 268 -0.49 2.66 -17.47
C ASN A 268 -0.46 3.52 -16.18
N VAL A 269 0.11 4.71 -16.25
CA VAL A 269 0.07 5.73 -15.19
C VAL A 269 -0.29 7.06 -15.84
N ILE A 270 -1.50 7.54 -15.61
CA ILE A 270 -2.01 8.80 -16.16
C ILE A 270 -2.47 9.67 -15.00
N ILE A 271 -1.87 10.87 -14.87
CA ILE A 271 -2.26 11.84 -13.85
C ILE A 271 -3.47 12.65 -14.32
N ASN A 272 -3.46 13.04 -15.62
CA ASN A 272 -4.53 13.83 -16.23
C ASN A 272 -4.97 13.19 -17.54
N HIS A 273 -6.19 12.70 -17.59
CA HIS A 273 -6.79 12.15 -18.80
C HIS A 273 -7.16 13.24 -19.81
N LYS A 274 -6.57 13.14 -21.00
CA LYS A 274 -6.94 13.98 -22.15
C LYS A 274 -8.11 13.35 -22.91
N ASP A 275 -8.79 14.14 -23.71
CA ASP A 275 -9.81 13.64 -24.63
C ASP A 275 -9.14 13.10 -25.89
N TYR A 276 -9.65 11.98 -26.39
CA TYR A 276 -9.20 11.31 -27.60
C TYR A 276 -10.41 10.84 -28.41
N ASP A 277 -10.38 11.07 -29.71
CA ASP A 277 -11.42 10.59 -30.66
C ASP A 277 -11.09 9.21 -31.26
N ASN A 278 -9.98 8.63 -30.83
CA ASN A 278 -9.46 7.36 -31.34
C ASN A 278 -10.02 6.15 -30.57
N TYR A 279 -9.89 4.96 -31.15
CA TYR A 279 -9.95 3.73 -30.39
C TYR A 279 -8.72 3.66 -29.47
N LEU A 280 -8.94 3.30 -28.21
CA LEU A 280 -7.91 3.33 -27.16
C LEU A 280 -7.64 1.95 -26.59
N LEU A 281 -6.40 1.67 -26.24
CA LEU A 281 -6.03 0.61 -25.32
C LEU A 281 -5.75 1.25 -23.96
N VAL A 282 -6.64 1.00 -23.00
CA VAL A 282 -6.64 1.63 -21.67
C VAL A 282 -6.00 0.68 -20.66
N SER A 283 -5.05 1.17 -19.91
CA SER A 283 -4.19 0.38 -19.02
C SER A 283 -4.43 0.63 -17.53
N GLU A 284 -5.47 1.44 -17.15
CA GLU A 284 -5.81 1.78 -15.75
C GLU A 284 -7.29 2.16 -15.60
N LEU A 285 -7.81 2.10 -14.34
CA LEU A 285 -9.25 2.22 -14.05
C LEU A 285 -9.84 3.62 -14.30
N GLY A 286 -9.06 4.69 -14.15
CA GLY A 286 -9.54 6.06 -14.41
C GLY A 286 -9.94 6.25 -15.87
N GLY A 287 -9.22 5.62 -16.80
CA GLY A 287 -9.56 5.60 -18.22
C GLY A 287 -10.83 4.83 -18.52
N VAL A 288 -11.11 3.75 -17.79
CA VAL A 288 -12.37 2.97 -17.95
C VAL A 288 -13.59 3.85 -17.69
N ASN A 289 -13.52 4.73 -16.71
CA ASN A 289 -14.63 5.64 -16.40
C ASN A 289 -14.76 6.83 -17.37
N LYS A 290 -13.66 7.20 -18.04
CA LYS A 290 -13.63 8.39 -18.91
C LYS A 290 -14.00 8.10 -20.37
N TYR A 291 -13.47 7.01 -20.94
CA TYR A 291 -13.53 6.78 -22.38
C TYR A 291 -14.71 5.91 -22.81
N LYS A 292 -15.12 6.01 -24.07
CA LYS A 292 -16.28 5.26 -24.61
C LYS A 292 -15.91 4.16 -25.60
N ASN A 293 -14.92 4.36 -26.46
CA ASN A 293 -14.52 3.40 -27.49
C ASN A 293 -13.13 2.84 -27.17
N PHE A 294 -13.07 1.83 -26.30
CA PHE A 294 -11.78 1.37 -25.81
C PHE A 294 -11.74 -0.14 -25.55
N TYR A 295 -10.52 -0.62 -25.52
CA TYR A 295 -10.09 -1.95 -25.12
C TYR A 295 -9.30 -1.83 -23.82
N THR A 296 -9.29 -2.85 -23.00
CA THR A 296 -8.45 -2.84 -21.78
C THR A 296 -7.17 -3.64 -21.95
N ASP A 297 -6.08 -3.21 -21.30
CA ASP A 297 -4.81 -3.90 -21.32
C ASP A 297 -4.69 -4.89 -20.13
N TYR A 298 -3.79 -5.84 -20.23
CA TYR A 298 -3.52 -6.85 -19.17
C TYR A 298 -3.11 -6.23 -17.82
N THR A 299 -2.64 -4.99 -17.82
CA THR A 299 -2.28 -4.26 -16.59
C THR A 299 -3.46 -3.99 -15.65
N LEU A 300 -4.71 -4.14 -16.13
CA LEU A 300 -5.90 -4.15 -15.27
C LEU A 300 -6.06 -5.43 -14.45
N ASN A 301 -5.24 -6.43 -14.72
CA ASN A 301 -5.18 -7.70 -13.99
C ASN A 301 -6.54 -8.40 -13.83
N VAL A 302 -7.26 -8.54 -14.94
CA VAL A 302 -8.59 -9.15 -14.96
C VAL A 302 -8.47 -10.66 -14.92
N VAL A 303 -9.00 -11.28 -13.86
CA VAL A 303 -8.87 -12.73 -13.57
C VAL A 303 -10.20 -13.44 -13.30
N ASN A 304 -11.35 -12.78 -13.41
CA ASN A 304 -12.63 -13.42 -13.15
C ASN A 304 -13.78 -12.85 -13.99
N SER A 305 -14.85 -13.64 -14.11
CA SER A 305 -16.01 -13.31 -14.95
C SER A 305 -16.79 -12.07 -14.47
N TYR A 306 -16.78 -11.74 -13.19
CA TYR A 306 -17.45 -10.52 -12.68
C TYR A 306 -16.73 -9.27 -13.16
N SER A 307 -15.40 -9.23 -13.08
CA SER A 307 -14.61 -8.11 -13.59
C SER A 307 -14.78 -7.94 -15.11
N VAL A 308 -14.81 -9.04 -15.86
CA VAL A 308 -15.08 -9.00 -17.31
C VAL A 308 -16.46 -8.39 -17.59
N TYR A 309 -17.49 -8.88 -16.90
CA TYR A 309 -18.85 -8.36 -17.08
C TYR A 309 -18.93 -6.88 -16.71
N PHE A 310 -18.37 -6.47 -15.57
CA PHE A 310 -18.34 -5.07 -15.17
C PHE A 310 -17.68 -4.18 -16.22
N LEU A 311 -16.55 -4.59 -16.78
CA LEU A 311 -15.87 -3.83 -17.82
C LEU A 311 -16.72 -3.72 -19.09
N HIS A 312 -17.38 -4.81 -19.53
CA HIS A 312 -18.31 -4.76 -20.66
C HIS A 312 -19.50 -3.86 -20.40
N LEU A 313 -20.04 -3.86 -19.17
CA LEU A 313 -21.11 -2.95 -18.76
C LEU A 313 -20.67 -1.48 -18.85
N MET A 314 -19.40 -1.19 -18.53
CA MET A 314 -18.79 0.13 -18.69
C MET A 314 -18.47 0.49 -20.15
N GLY A 315 -18.77 -0.38 -21.11
CA GLY A 315 -18.61 -0.12 -22.54
C GLY A 315 -17.29 -0.60 -23.16
N VAL A 316 -16.48 -1.39 -22.41
CA VAL A 316 -15.26 -1.99 -22.94
C VAL A 316 -15.60 -2.95 -24.09
N LYS A 317 -14.95 -2.76 -25.24
CA LYS A 317 -15.19 -3.58 -26.44
C LYS A 317 -14.49 -4.94 -26.36
N CYS A 318 -13.31 -5.00 -25.77
CA CYS A 318 -12.56 -6.24 -25.57
C CYS A 318 -11.72 -6.13 -24.30
N VAL A 319 -11.71 -7.17 -23.50
CA VAL A 319 -10.97 -7.25 -22.23
C VAL A 319 -9.75 -8.13 -22.40
N THR A 320 -8.56 -7.58 -22.23
CA THR A 320 -7.32 -8.38 -22.16
C THR A 320 -7.19 -8.98 -20.77
N LEU A 321 -7.09 -10.32 -20.72
CA LEU A 321 -6.93 -11.07 -19.46
C LEU A 321 -5.55 -10.86 -18.85
N SER A 322 -5.45 -11.11 -17.54
CA SER A 322 -4.19 -11.12 -16.81
C SER A 322 -3.20 -12.13 -17.39
N LEU A 323 -1.92 -11.74 -17.40
CA LEU A 323 -0.83 -12.64 -17.82
C LEU A 323 -0.51 -13.74 -16.80
N GLU A 324 -1.08 -13.64 -15.60
CA GLU A 324 -0.89 -14.60 -14.52
C GLU A 324 -1.83 -15.81 -14.61
N MET A 325 -2.84 -15.76 -15.49
CA MET A 325 -3.80 -16.85 -15.66
C MET A 325 -3.18 -18.00 -16.48
N ASN A 326 -3.41 -19.22 -16.02
CA ASN A 326 -3.14 -20.44 -16.79
C ASN A 326 -4.35 -20.82 -17.67
N ASP A 327 -4.22 -21.89 -18.46
CA ASP A 327 -5.26 -22.33 -19.41
C ASP A 327 -6.56 -22.75 -18.70
N ASP A 328 -6.45 -23.43 -17.56
CA ASP A 328 -7.62 -23.89 -16.79
C ASP A 328 -8.37 -22.70 -16.19
N ASP A 329 -7.67 -21.71 -15.63
CA ASP A 329 -8.27 -20.47 -15.13
C ASP A 329 -9.03 -19.71 -16.21
N ILE A 330 -8.50 -19.68 -17.44
CA ILE A 330 -9.15 -19.04 -18.60
C ILE A 330 -10.45 -19.78 -18.97
N LEU A 331 -10.41 -21.10 -19.01
CA LEU A 331 -11.59 -21.93 -19.30
C LEU A 331 -12.68 -21.71 -18.22
N ASP A 332 -12.29 -21.80 -16.96
CA ASP A 332 -13.20 -21.59 -15.82
C ASP A 332 -13.83 -20.19 -15.84
N LEU A 333 -13.06 -19.16 -16.16
CA LEU A 333 -13.57 -17.79 -16.30
C LEU A 333 -14.63 -17.71 -17.40
N ILE A 334 -14.35 -18.29 -18.59
CA ILE A 334 -15.26 -18.24 -19.75
C ILE A 334 -16.54 -19.02 -19.46
N GLU A 335 -16.42 -20.19 -18.87
CA GLU A 335 -17.57 -21.02 -18.48
C GLU A 335 -18.41 -20.32 -17.41
N ALA A 336 -17.79 -19.77 -16.37
CA ALA A 336 -18.47 -19.00 -15.34
C ALA A 336 -19.18 -17.77 -15.90
N TYR A 337 -18.60 -17.09 -16.91
CA TYR A 337 -19.24 -15.98 -17.59
C TYR A 337 -20.50 -16.43 -18.34
N ARG A 338 -20.41 -17.50 -19.14
CA ARG A 338 -21.52 -18.06 -19.91
C ARG A 338 -22.65 -18.52 -19.01
N ASN A 339 -22.32 -19.25 -17.95
CA ASN A 339 -23.32 -19.78 -17.00
C ASN A 339 -24.05 -18.68 -16.25
N ARG A 340 -23.34 -17.59 -15.89
CA ARG A 340 -23.91 -16.50 -15.10
C ARG A 340 -24.72 -15.50 -15.92
N TYR A 341 -24.24 -15.15 -17.10
CA TYR A 341 -24.79 -14.06 -17.90
C TYR A 341 -25.54 -14.53 -19.16
N ASN A 342 -25.53 -15.83 -19.44
CA ASN A 342 -26.14 -16.44 -20.66
C ASN A 342 -25.68 -15.71 -21.93
N SER A 343 -24.39 -15.39 -22.03
CA SER A 343 -23.78 -14.61 -23.11
C SER A 343 -22.29 -14.94 -23.25
N ASN A 344 -21.68 -14.48 -24.35
CA ASN A 344 -20.24 -14.68 -24.60
C ASN A 344 -19.50 -13.36 -24.30
N PRO A 345 -18.35 -13.43 -23.59
CA PRO A 345 -17.47 -12.27 -23.43
C PRO A 345 -16.66 -12.01 -24.71
N ASN A 346 -16.12 -10.81 -24.86
CA ASN A 346 -15.08 -10.52 -25.86
C ASN A 346 -13.74 -10.37 -25.16
N LEU A 347 -12.86 -11.36 -25.31
CA LEU A 347 -11.63 -11.48 -24.58
C LEU A 347 -10.39 -11.45 -25.50
N GLU A 348 -9.31 -10.94 -24.96
CA GLU A 348 -7.99 -10.97 -25.58
C GLU A 348 -6.96 -11.60 -24.63
N ILE A 349 -5.97 -12.27 -25.19
CA ILE A 349 -4.78 -12.73 -24.47
C ILE A 349 -3.50 -12.31 -25.23
N MET A 350 -2.48 -11.87 -24.52
CA MET A 350 -1.15 -11.64 -25.08
C MET A 350 -0.42 -12.97 -25.20
N VAL A 351 -0.14 -13.41 -26.42
CA VAL A 351 0.49 -14.69 -26.72
C VAL A 351 1.98 -14.58 -27.02
N TYR A 352 2.46 -13.39 -27.37
CA TYR A 352 3.86 -13.11 -27.66
C TYR A 352 4.24 -11.70 -27.26
N GLY A 353 5.40 -11.55 -26.63
CA GLY A 353 6.01 -10.25 -26.29
C GLY A 353 6.71 -10.23 -24.92
N ARG A 354 7.24 -9.09 -24.56
CA ARG A 354 7.84 -8.89 -23.23
C ARG A 354 6.85 -8.26 -22.27
N GLU A 355 6.60 -8.97 -21.18
CA GLU A 355 5.74 -8.50 -20.10
C GLU A 355 6.33 -7.27 -19.40
N LEU A 356 5.52 -6.25 -19.18
CA LEU A 356 5.87 -5.13 -18.33
C LEU A 356 5.71 -5.56 -16.86
N VAL A 357 6.83 -5.72 -16.14
CA VAL A 357 6.82 -6.21 -14.76
C VAL A 357 6.84 -5.09 -13.72
N MET A 358 7.32 -3.88 -14.09
CA MET A 358 7.35 -2.75 -13.16
C MET A 358 7.29 -1.43 -13.91
N THR A 359 6.57 -0.47 -13.32
CA THR A 359 6.57 0.95 -13.72
C THR A 359 6.90 1.80 -12.50
N ILE A 360 7.91 2.66 -12.59
CA ILE A 360 8.33 3.53 -11.50
C ILE A 360 8.57 4.96 -12.01
N LYS A 361 8.37 5.91 -11.13
CA LYS A 361 8.60 7.33 -11.43
C LYS A 361 10.09 7.72 -11.41
N TYR A 362 10.90 6.97 -10.67
CA TYR A 362 12.31 7.24 -10.52
C TYR A 362 13.12 6.89 -11.76
N ASP A 363 14.13 7.71 -12.08
CA ASP A 363 15.04 7.47 -13.18
C ASP A 363 16.18 6.51 -12.78
N LEU A 364 15.98 5.22 -13.05
CA LEU A 364 17.02 4.20 -12.84
C LEU A 364 18.09 4.19 -13.95
N LEU A 365 17.91 5.00 -14.99
CA LEU A 365 18.79 5.02 -16.16
C LEU A 365 19.80 6.16 -16.13
N PHE A 366 19.77 7.01 -15.09
CA PHE A 366 20.68 8.13 -14.91
C PHE A 366 20.81 9.03 -16.15
N GLY A 367 19.69 9.34 -16.76
CA GLY A 367 19.61 10.18 -17.96
C GLY A 367 19.69 9.45 -19.29
N ASN A 368 19.96 8.15 -19.32
CA ASN A 368 19.86 7.34 -20.54
C ASN A 368 18.40 6.92 -20.81
N ASP A 369 18.10 6.57 -22.06
CA ASP A 369 16.76 6.13 -22.47
C ASP A 369 16.53 4.61 -22.31
N LYS A 370 17.58 3.83 -22.30
CA LYS A 370 17.55 2.36 -22.27
C LYS A 370 18.70 1.80 -21.45
N GLY A 371 18.48 0.64 -20.84
CA GLY A 371 19.49 -0.10 -20.08
C GLY A 371 18.96 -1.47 -19.66
N TYR A 372 19.67 -2.09 -18.73
CA TYR A 372 19.31 -3.39 -18.17
C TYR A 372 19.47 -3.35 -16.64
N LEU A 373 18.51 -3.96 -15.94
CA LEU A 373 18.67 -4.35 -14.55
C LEU A 373 19.14 -5.80 -14.55
N ILE A 374 20.26 -6.06 -13.88
CA ILE A 374 20.81 -7.42 -13.80
C ILE A 374 20.54 -7.95 -12.39
N ASP A 375 19.87 -9.08 -12.29
CA ASP A 375 19.62 -9.74 -11.01
C ASP A 375 20.86 -10.53 -10.53
N ARG A 376 20.77 -11.10 -9.31
CA ARG A 376 21.86 -11.91 -8.72
C ARG A 376 22.17 -13.21 -9.48
N PHE A 377 21.32 -13.63 -10.41
CA PHE A 377 21.47 -14.82 -11.24
C PHE A 377 22.01 -14.47 -12.63
N GLY A 378 22.24 -13.19 -12.93
CA GLY A 378 22.71 -12.70 -14.23
C GLY A 378 21.60 -12.51 -15.26
N ASN A 379 20.32 -12.57 -14.89
CA ASN A 379 19.24 -12.30 -15.82
C ASN A 379 19.14 -10.79 -16.10
N GLU A 380 19.02 -10.44 -17.38
CA GLU A 380 18.98 -9.06 -17.86
C GLU A 380 17.54 -8.61 -18.13
N PHE A 381 17.00 -7.75 -17.26
CA PHE A 381 15.68 -7.15 -17.40
C PHE A 381 15.79 -5.83 -18.17
N PRO A 382 15.25 -5.74 -19.40
CA PRO A 382 15.32 -4.50 -20.15
C PRO A 382 14.59 -3.36 -19.43
N ILE A 383 15.25 -2.20 -19.35
CA ILE A 383 14.69 -0.96 -18.82
C ILE A 383 14.54 0.05 -19.94
N ARG A 384 13.42 0.76 -19.97
CA ARG A 384 13.17 1.84 -20.94
C ARG A 384 12.56 3.05 -20.24
N LYS A 385 12.95 4.24 -20.68
CA LYS A 385 12.30 5.49 -20.28
C LYS A 385 11.17 5.79 -21.28
N GLU A 386 9.96 5.83 -20.81
CA GLU A 386 8.76 6.04 -21.62
C GLU A 386 7.81 7.00 -20.91
N ASP A 387 7.46 8.12 -21.56
CA ASP A 387 6.52 9.13 -21.03
C ASP A 387 6.88 9.65 -19.63
N GLY A 388 8.18 9.82 -19.36
CA GLY A 388 8.68 10.29 -18.06
C GLY A 388 8.71 9.24 -16.96
N LEU A 389 8.42 7.98 -17.28
CA LEU A 389 8.45 6.83 -16.37
C LEU A 389 9.55 5.86 -16.76
N THR A 390 10.09 5.17 -15.78
CA THR A 390 11.00 4.04 -15.99
C THR A 390 10.16 2.76 -16.00
N LYS A 391 10.21 2.02 -17.10
CA LYS A 391 9.53 0.74 -17.31
C LYS A 391 10.54 -0.39 -17.36
N ILE A 392 10.31 -1.42 -16.57
CA ILE A 392 11.14 -2.63 -16.50
C ILE A 392 10.33 -3.77 -17.10
N TYR A 393 10.94 -4.47 -18.05
CA TYR A 393 10.32 -5.58 -18.75
C TYR A 393 10.94 -6.90 -18.32
N ASN A 394 10.17 -7.99 -18.43
CA ASN A 394 10.63 -9.32 -18.09
C ASN A 394 11.88 -9.70 -18.93
N TYR A 395 12.85 -10.37 -18.30
CA TYR A 395 14.03 -10.86 -19.02
C TYR A 395 13.69 -11.93 -20.06
N LYS A 396 12.63 -12.72 -19.82
CA LYS A 396 12.09 -13.69 -20.80
C LYS A 396 11.06 -13.04 -21.71
N VAL A 397 11.08 -13.43 -22.98
CA VAL A 397 9.98 -13.18 -23.90
C VAL A 397 8.89 -14.22 -23.62
N ARG A 398 7.66 -13.77 -23.43
CA ARG A 398 6.51 -14.64 -23.42
C ARG A 398 6.30 -15.14 -24.86
N ASP A 399 6.24 -16.43 -25.05
CA ASP A 399 5.92 -17.07 -26.32
C ASP A 399 5.12 -18.33 -26.04
N LEU A 400 3.79 -18.19 -26.09
CA LEU A 400 2.87 -19.28 -25.76
C LEU A 400 2.83 -20.30 -26.90
N PRO A 401 2.94 -21.61 -26.61
CA PRO A 401 2.80 -22.66 -27.63
C PRO A 401 1.33 -22.76 -28.10
N TYR A 402 1.15 -23.27 -29.30
CA TYR A 402 -0.17 -23.61 -29.86
C TYR A 402 -1.19 -22.48 -29.73
N LYS A 403 -0.85 -21.28 -30.20
CA LYS A 403 -1.62 -20.04 -29.99
C LYS A 403 -3.06 -20.12 -30.46
N GLU A 404 -3.34 -20.92 -31.50
CA GLU A 404 -4.67 -21.14 -32.07
C GLU A 404 -5.66 -21.78 -31.08
N LYS A 405 -5.15 -22.58 -30.10
CA LYS A 405 -5.99 -23.21 -29.08
C LYS A 405 -6.84 -22.24 -28.29
N TYR A 406 -6.36 -21.01 -28.09
CA TYR A 406 -7.08 -20.00 -27.32
C TYR A 406 -8.39 -19.57 -27.97
N PHE A 407 -8.47 -19.59 -29.30
CA PHE A 407 -9.72 -19.38 -30.01
C PHE A 407 -10.75 -20.51 -29.74
N ASP A 408 -10.27 -21.74 -29.67
CA ASP A 408 -11.13 -22.90 -29.37
C ASP A 408 -11.62 -22.90 -27.93
N MET A 409 -10.82 -22.36 -26.99
CA MET A 409 -11.22 -22.11 -25.61
C MET A 409 -12.32 -21.03 -25.49
N GLY A 410 -12.44 -20.12 -26.48
CA GLY A 410 -13.43 -19.06 -26.50
C GLY A 410 -12.86 -17.64 -26.36
N ILE A 411 -11.55 -17.49 -26.50
CA ILE A 411 -10.89 -16.18 -26.66
C ILE A 411 -11.16 -15.68 -28.06
N ASN A 412 -11.49 -14.39 -28.21
CA ASN A 412 -11.78 -13.76 -29.50
C ASN A 412 -10.55 -13.16 -30.16
N ASN A 413 -9.58 -12.75 -29.35
CA ASN A 413 -8.45 -11.97 -29.83
C ASN A 413 -7.14 -12.51 -29.23
N ILE A 414 -6.11 -12.68 -30.07
CA ILE A 414 -4.73 -12.94 -29.62
C ILE A 414 -3.86 -11.74 -29.99
N ARG A 415 -2.96 -11.36 -29.09
CA ARG A 415 -2.09 -10.20 -29.29
C ARG A 415 -0.62 -10.57 -29.29
N TYR A 416 0.09 -10.02 -30.30
CA TYR A 416 1.54 -10.04 -30.40
C TYR A 416 2.10 -8.64 -30.09
N GLU A 417 3.09 -8.55 -29.22
CA GLU A 417 3.81 -7.30 -28.92
C GLU A 417 5.23 -7.35 -29.50
N LEU A 418 5.55 -6.43 -30.45
CA LEU A 418 6.79 -6.40 -31.22
C LEU A 418 7.67 -5.17 -30.89
#